data_d2ab5321c641842031216786df648212
#
_entry.id   d2ab5321c641842031216786df648212
#
_cell.length_a   1.000
_cell.length_b   1.000
_cell.length_c   1.000
_cell.angle_alpha   90.00
_cell.angle_beta   90.00
_cell.angle_gamma   90.00
#
_symmetry.space_group_name_H-M   'P 1'
#
loop_
_entity.id
_entity.type
_entity.pdbx_description
1 polymer ?
#
loop_
_entity_poly.entity_id
_entity_poly.type
_entity_poly.pdbx_seq_one_letter_code
_entity_poly.pdbx_strand_id
1 'polypeptide(L)'
;MTGYGTGGTFHGAGKYIKENTDAKIILAEPGAANLVGSGIATERNADGSPAGSHPAFAAHPIQGWTPDFIPLVLEQGLSQTLQDEMVEIPDGAAVGMSQSLARNEGILTGISGGATMWAAVETAKKAPEGSVLVAMLPDTGERYLSTPLFASIEADMNEEELEIARSTPNFILEPVAA
;
A
#
# COMPACT_ATOMS: atom_id res chain seq x y z
N MET A 1 6.03 -9.80 0.06
CA MET A 1 5.62 -8.73 0.98
C MET A 1 4.26 -8.20 0.60
N THR A 2 3.44 -7.90 1.56
CA THR A 2 2.11 -7.29 1.39
C THR A 2 1.71 -6.57 2.68
N GLY A 3 0.83 -5.56 2.55
CA GLY A 3 0.07 -5.09 3.69
C GLY A 3 -1.24 -5.86 3.82
N TYR A 4 -2.12 -5.39 4.71
CA TYR A 4 -3.41 -6.01 4.92
C TYR A 4 -4.55 -4.99 4.94
N GLY A 5 -5.61 -5.32 4.21
CA GLY A 5 -6.96 -4.80 4.45
C GLY A 5 -7.72 -5.88 5.22
N THR A 6 -8.45 -6.76 4.53
CA THR A 6 -9.11 -7.92 5.15
C THR A 6 -8.16 -9.03 5.60
N GLY A 7 -6.93 -9.04 5.10
CA GLY A 7 -5.94 -10.11 5.32
C GLY A 7 -6.02 -11.25 4.30
N GLY A 8 -6.90 -11.16 3.30
CA GLY A 8 -7.09 -12.24 2.31
C GLY A 8 -5.83 -12.62 1.54
N THR A 9 -5.08 -11.63 1.02
CA THR A 9 -3.82 -11.86 0.32
C THR A 9 -2.78 -12.50 1.26
N PHE A 10 -2.61 -11.93 2.46
CA PHE A 10 -1.69 -12.46 3.45
C PHE A 10 -2.02 -13.90 3.82
N HIS A 11 -3.28 -14.19 4.19
CA HIS A 11 -3.68 -15.52 4.61
C HIS A 11 -3.62 -16.52 3.44
N GLY A 12 -4.23 -16.21 2.29
CA GLY A 12 -4.33 -17.13 1.17
C GLY A 12 -2.97 -17.42 0.52
N ALA A 13 -2.26 -16.39 0.09
CA ALA A 13 -0.93 -16.54 -0.51
C ALA A 13 0.10 -17.01 0.53
N GLY A 14 0.02 -16.49 1.75
CA GLY A 14 0.92 -16.85 2.84
C GLY A 14 0.87 -18.32 3.18
N LYS A 15 -0.33 -18.88 3.30
CA LYS A 15 -0.52 -20.32 3.54
C LYS A 15 0.12 -21.15 2.43
N TYR A 16 -0.19 -20.83 1.16
CA TYR A 16 0.38 -21.57 0.02
C TYR A 16 1.92 -21.50 -0.01
N ILE A 17 2.48 -20.30 0.21
CA ILE A 17 3.93 -20.09 0.22
C ILE A 17 4.60 -20.92 1.33
N LYS A 18 4.04 -20.90 2.54
CA LYS A 18 4.57 -21.68 3.67
C LYS A 18 4.49 -23.21 3.47
N GLU A 19 3.46 -23.68 2.80
CA GLU A 19 3.29 -25.10 2.51
C GLU A 19 4.20 -25.61 1.39
N ASN A 20 4.66 -24.73 0.48
CA ASN A 20 5.32 -25.15 -0.76
C ASN A 20 6.74 -24.58 -0.96
N THR A 21 7.19 -23.64 -0.12
CA THR A 21 8.48 -22.96 -0.28
C THR A 21 9.10 -22.58 1.06
N ASP A 22 10.39 -22.25 1.05
CA ASP A 22 11.11 -21.67 2.19
C ASP A 22 11.09 -20.12 2.19
N ALA A 23 10.29 -19.50 1.33
CA ALA A 23 10.24 -18.04 1.23
C ALA A 23 9.68 -17.40 2.49
N LYS A 24 10.29 -16.29 2.89
CA LYS A 24 9.83 -15.49 4.02
C LYS A 24 8.67 -14.61 3.63
N ILE A 25 7.72 -14.46 4.54
CA ILE A 25 6.55 -13.59 4.39
C ILE A 25 6.73 -12.38 5.29
N ILE A 26 6.74 -11.21 4.67
CA ILE A 26 6.83 -9.94 5.36
C ILE A 26 5.48 -9.24 5.25
N LEU A 27 4.88 -8.97 6.41
CA LEU A 27 3.62 -8.26 6.53
C LEU A 27 3.90 -6.81 6.93
N ALA A 28 3.28 -5.86 6.25
CA ALA A 28 3.46 -4.44 6.52
C ALA A 28 2.17 -3.79 7.01
N GLU A 29 2.30 -2.79 7.88
CA GLU A 29 1.20 -1.99 8.38
C GLU A 29 1.61 -0.51 8.53
N PRO A 30 0.66 0.45 8.55
CA PRO A 30 0.99 1.86 8.79
C PRO A 30 1.52 2.05 10.22
N GLY A 31 2.58 2.83 10.40
CA GLY A 31 3.09 3.16 11.73
C GLY A 31 2.07 3.90 12.60
N ALA A 32 1.24 4.76 11.98
CA ALA A 32 0.13 5.43 12.68
C ALA A 32 -1.00 4.48 13.11
N ALA A 33 -1.09 3.28 12.53
CA ALA A 33 -2.12 2.29 12.82
C ALA A 33 -1.50 0.88 12.89
N ASN A 34 -0.57 0.69 13.82
CA ASN A 34 0.15 -0.56 14.01
C ASN A 34 -0.64 -1.57 14.86
N LEU A 35 -1.82 -1.96 14.39
CA LEU A 35 -2.75 -2.78 15.14
C LEU A 35 -2.14 -4.13 15.54
N VAL A 36 -1.54 -4.82 14.58
CA VAL A 36 -0.89 -6.13 14.81
C VAL A 36 0.38 -5.94 15.64
N GLY A 37 1.21 -4.96 15.30
CA GLY A 37 2.45 -4.65 16.03
C GLY A 37 2.22 -4.21 17.48
N SER A 38 1.05 -3.64 17.78
CA SER A 38 0.69 -3.28 19.17
C SER A 38 0.53 -4.49 20.10
N GLY A 39 0.29 -5.67 19.56
CA GLY A 39 0.00 -6.88 20.34
C GLY A 39 -1.36 -6.87 21.04
N ILE A 40 -2.20 -5.86 20.81
CA ILE A 40 -3.54 -5.74 21.38
C ILE A 40 -4.52 -6.47 20.47
N ALA A 41 -5.38 -7.31 21.02
CA ALA A 41 -6.43 -7.98 20.25
C ALA A 41 -7.63 -7.04 20.01
N THR A 42 -8.32 -7.21 18.89
CA THR A 42 -9.61 -6.54 18.68
C THR A 42 -10.68 -7.11 19.61
N GLU A 43 -11.29 -6.25 20.43
CA GLU A 43 -12.47 -6.64 21.20
C GLU A 43 -13.66 -6.92 20.27
N ARG A 44 -14.40 -8.00 20.55
CA ARG A 44 -15.51 -8.45 19.69
C ARG A 44 -16.79 -8.67 20.45
N ASN A 45 -17.88 -8.37 19.76
CA ASN A 45 -19.23 -8.76 20.18
C ASN A 45 -19.44 -10.28 20.04
N ALA A 46 -20.54 -10.78 20.59
CA ALA A 46 -20.90 -12.20 20.54
C ALA A 46 -21.07 -12.75 19.11
N ASP A 47 -21.38 -11.91 18.14
CA ASP A 47 -21.51 -12.25 16.72
C ASP A 47 -20.18 -12.19 15.94
N GLY A 48 -19.06 -11.87 16.62
CA GLY A 48 -17.73 -11.74 16.03
C GLY A 48 -17.42 -10.37 15.40
N SER A 49 -18.37 -9.44 15.38
CA SER A 49 -18.11 -8.07 14.92
C SER A 49 -17.22 -7.32 15.92
N PRO A 50 -16.41 -6.32 15.46
CA PRO A 50 -15.68 -5.46 16.35
C PRO A 50 -16.59 -4.75 17.35
N ALA A 51 -16.24 -4.73 18.63
CA ALA A 51 -16.98 -4.02 19.66
C ALA A 51 -16.74 -2.50 19.65
N GLY A 52 -15.66 -2.06 19.00
CA GLY A 52 -15.26 -0.67 18.84
C GLY A 52 -14.02 -0.52 18.00
N SER A 53 -13.56 0.69 17.83
CA SER A 53 -12.29 0.98 17.15
C SER A 53 -11.11 0.51 17.98
N HIS A 54 -10.13 -0.07 17.32
CA HIS A 54 -8.92 -0.60 17.97
C HIS A 54 -8.10 0.53 18.61
N PRO A 55 -7.60 0.38 19.86
CA PRO A 55 -6.91 1.47 20.57
C PRO A 55 -5.63 1.98 19.90
N ALA A 56 -4.97 1.14 19.08
CA ALA A 56 -3.80 1.54 18.30
C ALA A 56 -4.15 2.08 16.90
N PHE A 57 -5.42 2.29 16.58
CA PHE A 57 -5.82 2.82 15.28
C PHE A 57 -5.73 4.36 15.27
N ALA A 58 -5.10 4.88 14.22
CA ALA A 58 -5.23 6.27 13.81
C ALA A 58 -5.42 6.34 12.29
N ALA A 59 -6.03 7.42 11.82
CA ALA A 59 -6.24 7.63 10.39
C ALA A 59 -4.89 7.71 9.65
N HIS A 60 -4.80 7.04 8.51
CA HIS A 60 -3.59 6.99 7.69
C HIS A 60 -3.95 7.07 6.19
N PRO A 61 -3.00 7.52 5.32
CA PRO A 61 -3.29 7.73 3.90
C PRO A 61 -3.29 6.45 3.06
N ILE A 62 -2.90 5.29 3.62
CA ILE A 62 -2.76 4.04 2.85
C ILE A 62 -4.15 3.41 2.67
N GLN A 63 -4.85 3.82 1.62
CA GLN A 63 -6.20 3.34 1.34
C GLN A 63 -6.22 1.84 1.10
N GLY A 64 -7.24 1.17 1.64
CA GLY A 64 -7.40 -0.28 1.53
C GLY A 64 -6.59 -1.10 2.54
N TRP A 65 -5.70 -0.47 3.32
CA TRP A 65 -4.99 -1.12 4.43
C TRP A 65 -5.64 -0.80 5.76
N THR A 66 -5.40 -1.67 6.71
CA THR A 66 -5.60 -1.52 8.16
C THR A 66 -6.88 -0.78 8.52
N PRO A 67 -8.04 -1.45 8.51
CA PRO A 67 -9.25 -0.88 9.09
C PRO A 67 -9.06 -0.70 10.61
N ASP A 68 -10.02 -0.04 11.24
CA ASP A 68 -9.95 0.25 12.67
C ASP A 68 -10.17 -0.97 13.61
N PHE A 69 -9.95 -2.16 13.08
CA PHE A 69 -9.97 -3.44 13.80
C PHE A 69 -9.08 -4.45 13.08
N ILE A 70 -8.67 -5.53 13.75
CA ILE A 70 -7.97 -6.66 13.12
C ILE A 70 -9.01 -7.60 12.50
N PRO A 71 -9.08 -7.76 11.15
CA PRO A 71 -10.06 -8.64 10.51
C PRO A 71 -9.87 -10.11 10.87
N LEU A 72 -10.96 -10.88 10.95
CA LEU A 72 -10.92 -12.31 11.29
C LEU A 72 -10.04 -13.14 10.34
N VAL A 73 -10.04 -12.82 9.04
CA VAL A 73 -9.19 -13.51 8.06
C VAL A 73 -7.71 -13.23 8.32
N LEU A 74 -7.38 -12.00 8.73
CA LEU A 74 -6.03 -11.66 9.14
C LEU A 74 -5.63 -12.42 10.41
N GLU A 75 -6.49 -12.42 11.44
CA GLU A 75 -6.27 -13.19 12.69
C GLU A 75 -6.00 -14.67 12.44
N GLN A 76 -6.73 -15.29 11.49
CA GLN A 76 -6.49 -16.68 11.10
C GLN A 76 -5.07 -16.89 10.55
N GLY A 77 -4.58 -15.98 9.71
CA GLY A 77 -3.20 -16.05 9.21
C GLY A 77 -2.16 -15.81 10.30
N LEU A 78 -2.40 -14.87 11.20
CA LEU A 78 -1.52 -14.58 12.34
C LEU A 78 -1.46 -15.75 13.31
N SER A 79 -2.58 -16.41 13.62
CA SER A 79 -2.64 -17.58 14.50
C SER A 79 -1.87 -18.78 13.95
N GLN A 80 -1.73 -18.86 12.62
CA GLN A 80 -0.91 -19.87 11.93
C GLN A 80 0.56 -19.45 11.80
N THR A 81 0.94 -18.31 12.33
CA THR A 81 2.31 -17.77 12.28
C THR A 81 2.84 -17.71 10.84
N LEU A 82 2.01 -17.22 9.91
CA LEU A 82 2.38 -17.15 8.49
C LEU A 82 3.43 -16.06 8.23
N GLN A 83 3.43 -14.96 8.99
CA GLN A 83 4.44 -13.89 8.87
C GLN A 83 5.75 -14.28 9.54
N ASP A 84 6.86 -14.00 8.89
CA ASP A 84 8.20 -14.09 9.48
C ASP A 84 8.66 -12.75 10.04
N GLU A 85 8.17 -11.65 9.47
CA GLU A 85 8.57 -10.29 9.87
C GLU A 85 7.40 -9.32 9.70
N MET A 86 7.35 -8.31 10.57
CA MET A 86 6.45 -7.16 10.48
C MET A 86 7.26 -5.91 10.17
N VAL A 87 6.73 -5.06 9.27
CA VAL A 87 7.34 -3.78 8.90
C VAL A 87 6.32 -2.66 9.07
N GLU A 88 6.66 -1.67 9.87
CA GLU A 88 5.89 -0.44 9.99
C GLU A 88 6.26 0.55 8.89
N ILE A 89 5.25 1.12 8.22
CA ILE A 89 5.42 2.11 7.17
C ILE A 89 5.33 3.50 7.80
N PRO A 90 6.41 4.31 7.79
CA PRO A 90 6.39 5.65 8.33
C PRO A 90 5.41 6.58 7.58
N ASP A 91 4.93 7.60 8.25
CA ASP A 91 4.07 8.61 7.65
C ASP A 91 4.73 9.26 6.43
N GLY A 92 3.97 9.39 5.35
CA GLY A 92 4.44 9.95 4.09
C GLY A 92 5.28 8.99 3.22
N ALA A 93 5.86 7.93 3.77
CA ALA A 93 6.73 7.01 3.02
C ALA A 93 5.99 6.32 1.87
N ALA A 94 4.75 5.92 2.08
CA ALA A 94 3.92 5.27 1.05
C ALA A 94 3.66 6.19 -0.15
N VAL A 95 3.25 7.44 0.10
CA VAL A 95 3.00 8.44 -0.94
C VAL A 95 4.29 8.78 -1.68
N GLY A 96 5.36 9.07 -0.94
CA GLY A 96 6.67 9.41 -1.52
C GLY A 96 7.23 8.27 -2.39
N MET A 97 7.10 7.02 -1.96
CA MET A 97 7.55 5.87 -2.73
C MET A 97 6.71 5.65 -3.99
N SER A 98 5.38 5.79 -3.90
CA SER A 98 4.50 5.69 -5.09
C SER A 98 4.86 6.75 -6.13
N GLN A 99 5.08 8.01 -5.70
CA GLN A 99 5.54 9.08 -6.58
C GLN A 99 6.93 8.81 -7.17
N SER A 100 7.85 8.24 -6.39
CA SER A 100 9.18 7.86 -6.84
C SER A 100 9.14 6.77 -7.90
N LEU A 101 8.32 5.74 -7.71
CA LEU A 101 8.10 4.68 -8.70
C LEU A 101 7.55 5.23 -10.02
N ALA A 102 6.60 6.14 -9.97
CA ALA A 102 6.04 6.77 -11.17
C ALA A 102 7.10 7.59 -11.93
N ARG A 103 7.89 8.40 -11.22
CA ARG A 103 8.88 9.30 -11.85
C ARG A 103 10.13 8.59 -12.35
N ASN A 104 10.64 7.63 -11.60
CA ASN A 104 11.94 7.03 -11.86
C ASN A 104 11.86 5.70 -12.61
N GLU A 105 10.75 4.95 -12.42
CA GLU A 105 10.59 3.60 -12.97
C GLU A 105 9.42 3.50 -13.96
N GLY A 106 8.59 4.54 -14.08
CA GLY A 106 7.38 4.52 -14.91
C GLY A 106 6.29 3.60 -14.37
N ILE A 107 6.34 3.23 -13.09
CA ILE A 107 5.37 2.36 -12.44
C ILE A 107 4.33 3.20 -11.73
N LEU A 108 3.15 3.33 -12.32
CA LEU A 108 2.04 4.09 -11.76
C LEU A 108 1.21 3.19 -10.83
N THR A 109 1.53 3.18 -9.55
CA THR A 109 0.82 2.40 -8.52
C THR A 109 0.07 3.28 -7.53
N GLY A 110 -0.93 2.72 -6.83
CA GLY A 110 -1.61 3.38 -5.72
C GLY A 110 -0.72 3.49 -4.48
N ILE A 111 -1.24 4.18 -3.46
CA ILE A 111 -0.51 4.46 -2.20
C ILE A 111 -0.10 3.16 -1.49
N SER A 112 -0.96 2.13 -1.52
CA SER A 112 -0.65 0.82 -0.91
C SER A 112 0.49 0.09 -1.62
N GLY A 113 0.60 0.23 -2.95
CA GLY A 113 1.75 -0.26 -3.72
C GLY A 113 3.05 0.45 -3.33
N GLY A 114 2.99 1.78 -3.15
CA GLY A 114 4.09 2.56 -2.61
C GLY A 114 4.52 2.10 -1.22
N ALA A 115 3.56 1.81 -0.34
CA ALA A 115 3.82 1.26 1.00
C ALA A 115 4.55 -0.09 0.93
N THR A 116 4.05 -1.02 0.13
CA THR A 116 4.68 -2.34 -0.02
C THR A 116 6.08 -2.23 -0.64
N MET A 117 6.26 -1.35 -1.62
CA MET A 117 7.56 -1.15 -2.25
C MET A 117 8.56 -0.48 -1.29
N TRP A 118 8.12 0.45 -0.45
CA TRP A 118 8.96 1.01 0.60
C TRP A 118 9.47 -0.09 1.54
N ALA A 119 8.57 -0.96 2.02
CA ALA A 119 8.95 -2.11 2.85
C ALA A 119 9.94 -3.02 2.13
N ALA A 120 9.76 -3.25 0.83
CA ALA A 120 10.67 -4.06 0.02
C ALA A 120 12.07 -3.45 -0.07
N VAL A 121 12.17 -2.15 -0.31
CA VAL A 121 13.46 -1.44 -0.36
C VAL A 121 14.17 -1.48 0.99
N GLU A 122 13.46 -1.22 2.09
CA GLU A 122 14.07 -1.30 3.43
C GLU A 122 14.52 -2.72 3.81
N THR A 123 13.77 -3.72 3.37
CA THR A 123 14.17 -5.13 3.54
C THR A 123 15.38 -5.48 2.68
N ALA A 124 15.42 -5.00 1.43
CA ALA A 124 16.52 -5.25 0.50
C ALA A 124 17.86 -4.73 1.03
N LYS A 125 17.86 -3.58 1.73
CA LYS A 125 19.08 -3.02 2.35
C LYS A 125 19.72 -3.96 3.38
N LYS A 126 18.97 -4.89 3.95
CA LYS A 126 19.39 -5.83 5.00
C LYS A 126 19.49 -7.28 4.50
N ALA A 127 18.95 -7.54 3.32
CA ALA A 127 18.93 -8.88 2.74
C ALA A 127 20.30 -9.28 2.19
N PRO A 128 20.68 -10.57 2.21
CA PRO A 128 21.89 -11.05 1.56
C PRO A 128 21.90 -10.71 0.06
N GLU A 129 23.10 -10.53 -0.50
CA GLU A 129 23.28 -10.33 -1.94
C GLU A 129 22.66 -11.52 -2.72
N GLY A 130 21.99 -11.22 -3.82
CA GLY A 130 21.27 -12.21 -4.64
C GLY A 130 19.89 -12.59 -4.13
N SER A 131 19.40 -11.99 -3.03
CA SER A 131 18.04 -12.19 -2.57
C SER A 131 17.00 -11.70 -3.59
N VAL A 132 15.91 -12.47 -3.75
CA VAL A 132 14.77 -12.10 -4.58
C VAL A 132 13.62 -11.66 -3.67
N LEU A 133 13.14 -10.42 -3.87
CA LEU A 133 12.04 -9.86 -3.12
C LEU A 133 10.83 -9.63 -4.03
N VAL A 134 9.67 -10.10 -3.60
CA VAL A 134 8.39 -9.89 -4.31
C VAL A 134 7.54 -8.93 -3.50
N ALA A 135 7.21 -7.79 -4.10
CA ALA A 135 6.34 -6.77 -3.52
C ALA A 135 4.99 -6.74 -4.23
N MET A 136 3.89 -6.75 -3.46
CA MET A 136 2.54 -6.65 -4.02
C MET A 136 2.21 -5.20 -4.35
N LEU A 137 1.93 -4.92 -5.62
CA LEU A 137 1.40 -3.64 -6.10
C LEU A 137 -0.05 -3.89 -6.55
N PRO A 138 -1.05 -3.67 -5.67
CA PRO A 138 -2.39 -4.24 -5.85
C PRO A 138 -3.28 -3.47 -6.83
N ASP A 139 -2.95 -2.22 -7.14
CA ASP A 139 -3.75 -1.36 -8.01
C ASP A 139 -2.91 -0.29 -8.72
N THR A 140 -3.57 0.54 -9.50
CA THR A 140 -2.96 1.58 -10.34
C THR A 140 -3.23 2.97 -9.79
N GLY A 141 -2.36 3.93 -10.13
CA GLY A 141 -2.40 5.30 -9.63
C GLY A 141 -3.62 6.10 -10.09
N GLU A 142 -4.25 5.74 -11.20
CA GLU A 142 -5.42 6.47 -11.75
C GLU A 142 -6.59 6.56 -10.76
N ARG A 143 -6.70 5.60 -9.85
CA ARG A 143 -7.74 5.61 -8.80
C ARG A 143 -7.53 6.71 -7.76
N TYR A 144 -6.36 7.35 -7.75
CA TYR A 144 -5.90 8.26 -6.71
C TYR A 144 -5.74 9.70 -7.17
N LEU A 145 -6.21 10.05 -8.39
CA LEU A 145 -6.04 11.39 -8.99
C LEU A 145 -6.58 12.53 -8.10
N SER A 146 -7.65 12.28 -7.34
CA SER A 146 -8.24 13.25 -6.40
C SER A 146 -7.69 13.17 -4.98
N THR A 147 -6.59 12.46 -4.75
CA THR A 147 -6.00 12.24 -3.44
C THR A 147 -4.67 12.99 -3.28
N PRO A 148 -4.09 13.05 -2.06
CA PRO A 148 -2.77 13.64 -1.83
C PRO A 148 -1.63 13.05 -2.68
N LEU A 149 -1.82 11.87 -3.29
CA LEU A 149 -0.82 11.28 -4.19
C LEU A 149 -0.47 12.20 -5.35
N PHE A 150 -1.45 12.95 -5.88
CA PHE A 150 -1.29 13.85 -7.02
C PHE A 150 -1.46 15.33 -6.66
N ALA A 151 -1.52 15.69 -5.37
CA ALA A 151 -1.75 17.06 -4.93
C ALA A 151 -0.70 18.09 -5.42
N SER A 152 0.48 17.62 -5.84
CA SER A 152 1.54 18.47 -6.40
C SER A 152 1.47 18.62 -7.93
N ILE A 153 0.49 18.00 -8.58
CA ILE A 153 0.28 18.06 -10.03
C ILE A 153 -0.96 18.89 -10.29
N GLU A 154 -0.81 20.00 -11.00
CA GLU A 154 -1.92 20.86 -11.37
C GLU A 154 -2.77 20.19 -12.45
N ALA A 155 -4.08 20.46 -12.43
CA ALA A 155 -5.01 19.91 -13.42
C ALA A 155 -4.85 20.58 -14.79
N ASP A 156 -4.48 21.86 -14.81
CA ASP A 156 -4.25 22.64 -16.01
C ASP A 156 -2.78 22.56 -16.45
N MET A 157 -2.56 22.51 -17.75
CA MET A 157 -1.21 22.56 -18.31
C MET A 157 -0.55 23.91 -18.04
N ASN A 158 0.70 23.89 -17.61
CA ASN A 158 1.53 25.07 -17.55
C ASN A 158 1.95 25.55 -18.97
N GLU A 159 2.64 26.71 -19.08
CA GLU A 159 3.02 27.27 -20.40
C GLU A 159 3.94 26.34 -21.20
N GLU A 160 4.88 25.66 -20.56
CA GLU A 160 5.80 24.72 -21.22
C GLU A 160 5.05 23.50 -21.77
N GLU A 161 4.14 22.94 -20.99
CA GLU A 161 3.29 21.82 -21.41
C GLU A 161 2.36 22.22 -22.54
N LEU A 162 1.82 23.46 -22.51
CA LEU A 162 1.01 24.01 -23.61
C LEU A 162 1.83 24.18 -24.89
N GLU A 163 3.08 24.61 -24.82
CA GLU A 163 3.96 24.70 -26.00
C GLU A 163 4.22 23.33 -26.61
N ILE A 164 4.51 22.32 -25.76
CA ILE A 164 4.70 20.94 -26.20
C ILE A 164 3.41 20.39 -26.83
N ALA A 165 2.26 20.59 -26.20
CA ALA A 165 0.98 20.17 -26.73
C ALA A 165 0.69 20.80 -28.09
N ARG A 166 0.90 22.11 -28.23
CA ARG A 166 0.70 22.86 -29.52
C ARG A 166 1.66 22.41 -30.62
N SER A 167 2.82 21.88 -30.30
CA SER A 167 3.77 21.34 -31.26
C SER A 167 3.34 20.00 -31.85
N THR A 168 2.36 19.33 -31.23
CA THR A 168 1.87 18.04 -31.67
C THR A 168 0.98 18.17 -32.91
N PRO A 169 1.23 17.43 -34.02
CA PRO A 169 0.35 17.42 -35.16
C PRO A 169 -1.09 17.07 -34.79
N ASN A 170 -2.05 17.79 -35.33
CA ASN A 170 -3.49 17.64 -35.03
C ASN A 170 -3.91 18.03 -33.62
N PHE A 171 -3.12 18.86 -32.93
CA PHE A 171 -3.54 19.48 -31.69
C PHE A 171 -4.86 20.27 -31.89
N ILE A 172 -5.92 19.82 -31.23
CA ILE A 172 -7.21 20.53 -31.20
C ILE A 172 -7.60 20.61 -29.70
N LEU A 173 -7.40 21.79 -29.09
CA LEU A 173 -8.08 22.17 -27.87
C LEU A 173 -9.18 23.14 -28.21
N GLU A 174 -10.35 22.65 -28.60
CA GLU A 174 -11.55 23.49 -28.58
C GLU A 174 -12.07 23.52 -27.13
N PRO A 175 -12.41 24.71 -26.60
CA PRO A 175 -13.06 24.77 -25.29
C PRO A 175 -14.36 23.98 -25.38
N VAL A 176 -14.54 23.01 -24.47
CA VAL A 176 -15.84 22.37 -24.31
C VAL A 176 -16.78 23.47 -23.84
N ALA A 177 -17.75 23.85 -24.69
CA ALA A 177 -18.77 24.79 -24.32
C ALA A 177 -19.52 24.27 -23.09
N ALA A 178 -19.57 25.12 -22.04
CA ALA A 178 -20.22 24.84 -20.78
C ALA A 178 -21.74 24.74 -20.94
#